data_c889187c842f7ba89fa2c84c9b3514fe
#
_entry.id   c889187c842f7ba89fa2c84c9b3514fe
#
_cell.length_a   1.000
_cell.length_b   1.000
_cell.length_c   1.000
_cell.angle_alpha   90.00
_cell.angle_beta   90.00
_cell.angle_gamma   90.00
#
_symmetry.space_group_name_H-M   'P 1'
#
loop_
_entity.id
_entity.type
_entity.pdbx_description
1 polymer ?
#
loop_
_entity_poly.entity_id
_entity_poly.type
_entity_poly.pdbx_seq_one_letter_code
_entity_poly.pdbx_strand_id
1 'polypeptide(L)'
;MYNYDYSDDFAKLSQEKKKWYHVLLYVLLWIWQLPQNLLGFIFSANIRDNGGQRYVYCLKIKGKMREVRFVHFRAFPGGVTLGEYIIIGGKWDESDVRHEYGHVRQSRMLGWLYLVVIGIPSLWHACWHDKLWAKNKEYSHFWTEKWAENLGSE
;
A
#
# COMPACT_ATOMS: atom_id res chain seq x y z
N MET A 1 1.16 11.08 22.55
CA MET A 1 0.10 10.42 21.78
C MET A 1 -0.87 11.54 21.36
N TYR A 2 -0.64 12.13 20.19
CA TYR A 2 -1.50 13.21 19.69
C TYR A 2 -2.74 12.56 19.05
N ASN A 3 -3.88 12.63 19.73
CA ASN A 3 -5.18 12.38 19.12
C ASN A 3 -5.49 13.54 18.19
N TYR A 4 -5.13 13.43 16.92
CA TYR A 4 -5.66 14.32 15.91
C TYR A 4 -7.06 13.83 15.56
N ASP A 5 -8.08 14.67 15.81
CA ASP A 5 -9.45 14.35 15.45
C ASP A 5 -9.65 14.52 13.95
N TYR A 6 -9.62 13.42 13.22
CA TYR A 6 -9.81 13.38 11.77
C TYR A 6 -11.29 13.49 11.34
N SER A 7 -12.22 13.65 12.28
CA SER A 7 -13.67 13.61 12.00
C SER A 7 -14.12 14.66 10.98
N ASP A 8 -13.59 15.89 11.06
CA ASP A 8 -13.95 17.00 10.17
C ASP A 8 -13.35 16.83 8.76
N ASP A 9 -12.15 16.25 8.65
CA ASP A 9 -11.50 15.97 7.37
C ASP A 9 -12.17 14.80 6.66
N PHE A 10 -12.67 13.81 7.42
CA PHE A 10 -13.49 12.71 6.89
C PHE A 10 -14.82 13.20 6.33
N ALA A 11 -15.47 14.14 7.01
CA ALA A 11 -16.74 14.72 6.56
C ALA A 11 -16.58 15.48 5.25
N LYS A 12 -15.48 16.24 5.08
CA LYS A 12 -15.16 16.96 3.83
C LYS A 12 -14.88 16.02 2.66
N LEU A 13 -14.13 14.93 2.87
CA LEU A 13 -13.83 13.93 1.85
C LEU A 13 -15.09 13.17 1.39
N SER A 14 -16.04 12.93 2.30
CA SER A 14 -17.27 12.21 1.97
C SER A 14 -18.29 13.05 1.19
N GLN A 15 -18.20 14.39 1.28
CA GLN A 15 -19.12 15.33 0.61
C GLN A 15 -18.71 15.68 -0.81
N GLU A 16 -17.47 15.43 -1.26
CA GLU A 16 -17.14 15.58 -2.66
C GLU A 16 -17.91 14.55 -3.49
N LYS A 17 -18.97 15.00 -4.16
CA LYS A 17 -19.71 14.18 -5.13
C LYS A 17 -18.71 13.58 -6.10
N LYS A 18 -18.43 12.28 -5.96
CA LYS A 18 -17.57 11.55 -6.91
C LYS A 18 -18.20 11.69 -8.29
N LYS A 19 -17.60 12.51 -9.13
CA LYS A 19 -18.04 12.67 -10.52
C LYS A 19 -17.90 11.32 -11.21
N TRP A 20 -18.83 10.94 -12.09
CA TRP A 20 -18.87 9.65 -12.77
C TRP A 20 -17.53 9.25 -13.42
N TYR A 21 -16.76 10.22 -13.91
CA TYR A 21 -15.45 9.97 -14.52
C TYR A 21 -14.38 9.48 -13.49
N HIS A 22 -14.50 9.81 -12.21
CA HIS A 22 -13.62 9.24 -11.18
C HIS A 22 -13.90 7.75 -10.98
N VAL A 23 -15.16 7.33 -11.08
CA VAL A 23 -15.53 5.91 -11.01
C VAL A 23 -14.98 5.19 -12.24
N LEU A 24 -15.16 5.76 -13.43
CA LEU A 24 -14.61 5.19 -14.66
C LEU A 24 -13.09 5.08 -14.61
N LEU A 25 -12.39 6.14 -14.20
CA LEU A 25 -10.94 6.12 -14.04
C LEU A 25 -10.49 5.05 -13.06
N TYR A 26 -11.19 4.92 -11.92
CA TYR A 26 -10.90 3.88 -10.94
C TYR A 26 -11.05 2.47 -11.53
N VAL A 27 -12.12 2.21 -12.29
CA VAL A 27 -12.34 0.92 -12.97
C VAL A 27 -11.25 0.64 -14.00
N LEU A 28 -10.88 1.64 -14.81
CA LEU A 28 -9.80 1.50 -15.79
C LEU A 28 -8.45 1.22 -15.12
N LEU A 29 -8.13 1.93 -14.02
CA LEU A 29 -6.92 1.67 -13.24
C LEU A 29 -6.95 0.30 -12.57
N TRP A 30 -8.13 -0.17 -12.16
CA TRP A 30 -8.27 -1.49 -11.56
C TRP A 30 -8.02 -2.60 -12.60
N ILE A 31 -8.54 -2.44 -13.84
CA ILE A 31 -8.29 -3.34 -14.97
C ILE A 31 -6.82 -3.28 -15.39
N TRP A 32 -6.23 -2.08 -15.43
CA TRP A 32 -4.81 -1.87 -15.71
C TRP A 32 -3.89 -2.61 -14.75
N GLN A 33 -4.35 -2.84 -13.53
CA GLN A 33 -3.64 -3.55 -12.47
C GLN A 33 -4.22 -4.95 -12.21
N LEU A 34 -4.97 -5.53 -13.15
CA LEU A 34 -5.79 -6.73 -12.93
C LEU A 34 -5.03 -7.91 -12.27
N PRO A 35 -3.82 -8.33 -12.71
CA PRO A 35 -3.14 -9.47 -12.13
C PRO A 35 -2.86 -9.30 -10.63
N GLN A 36 -2.25 -8.17 -10.24
CA GLN A 36 -1.95 -7.88 -8.85
C GLN A 36 -3.20 -7.56 -8.01
N ASN A 37 -4.21 -6.96 -8.60
CA ASN A 37 -5.48 -6.71 -7.90
C ASN A 37 -6.21 -8.02 -7.59
N LEU A 38 -6.20 -8.98 -8.50
CA LEU A 38 -6.80 -10.29 -8.27
C LEU A 38 -6.06 -11.05 -7.16
N LEU A 39 -4.73 -11.07 -7.20
CA LEU A 39 -3.91 -11.66 -6.15
C LEU A 39 -4.14 -10.97 -4.80
N GLY A 40 -4.16 -9.63 -4.79
CA GLY A 40 -4.40 -8.84 -3.59
C GLY A 40 -5.80 -9.05 -3.00
N PHE A 41 -6.81 -9.19 -3.85
CA PHE A 41 -8.18 -9.51 -3.42
C PHE A 41 -8.22 -10.87 -2.72
N ILE A 42 -7.71 -11.91 -3.36
CA ILE A 42 -7.69 -13.28 -2.80
C ILE A 42 -6.91 -13.31 -1.49
N PHE A 43 -5.72 -12.70 -1.47
CA PHE A 43 -4.86 -12.68 -0.29
C PHE A 43 -5.48 -11.89 0.87
N SER A 44 -6.02 -10.71 0.60
CA SER A 44 -6.68 -9.89 1.62
C SER A 44 -7.97 -10.53 2.17
N ALA A 45 -8.72 -11.28 1.33
CA ALA A 45 -9.88 -12.04 1.76
C ALA A 45 -9.46 -13.17 2.72
N ASN A 46 -8.45 -13.96 2.33
CA ASN A 46 -7.92 -15.04 3.16
C ASN A 46 -7.41 -14.52 4.52
N ILE A 47 -6.65 -13.42 4.54
CA ILE A 47 -6.17 -12.81 5.78
C ILE A 47 -7.32 -12.34 6.66
N ARG A 48 -8.37 -11.77 6.09
CA ARG A 48 -9.56 -11.33 6.83
C ARG A 48 -10.31 -12.49 7.46
N ASP A 49 -10.45 -13.59 6.73
CA ASP A 49 -11.09 -14.82 7.25
C ASP A 49 -10.30 -15.41 8.42
N ASN A 50 -8.99 -15.13 8.49
CA ASN A 50 -8.09 -15.53 9.58
C ASN A 50 -7.90 -14.45 10.67
N GLY A 51 -8.79 -13.46 10.76
CA GLY A 51 -8.79 -12.45 11.83
C GLY A 51 -8.16 -11.11 11.49
N GLY A 52 -7.83 -10.87 10.22
CA GLY A 52 -7.35 -9.57 9.75
C GLY A 52 -8.45 -8.49 9.83
N GLN A 53 -8.08 -7.31 10.28
CA GLN A 53 -9.00 -6.18 10.45
C GLN A 53 -8.79 -5.12 9.38
N ARG A 54 -9.88 -4.53 8.88
CA ARG A 54 -9.82 -3.41 7.93
C ARG A 54 -9.63 -2.10 8.65
N TYR A 55 -8.73 -1.29 8.11
CA TYR A 55 -8.48 0.07 8.55
C TYR A 55 -8.61 1.05 7.41
N VAL A 56 -8.96 2.26 7.75
CA VAL A 56 -8.94 3.42 6.86
C VAL A 56 -8.08 4.49 7.52
N TYR A 57 -7.10 4.97 6.79
CA TYR A 57 -6.17 5.97 7.26
C TYR A 57 -6.10 7.15 6.28
N CYS A 58 -6.03 8.38 6.80
CA CYS A 58 -5.91 9.56 5.98
C CYS A 58 -4.46 10.04 5.95
N LEU A 59 -3.80 9.85 4.81
CA LEU A 59 -2.46 10.39 4.57
C LEU A 59 -2.52 11.80 3.99
N LYS A 60 -1.68 12.69 4.50
CA LYS A 60 -1.44 13.99 3.89
C LYS A 60 -0.22 13.91 2.96
N ILE A 61 -0.45 14.01 1.65
CA ILE A 61 0.58 13.92 0.62
C ILE A 61 0.51 15.18 -0.25
N LYS A 62 1.61 15.94 -0.34
CA LYS A 62 1.68 17.25 -1.07
C LYS A 62 0.51 18.17 -0.73
N GLY A 63 0.14 18.27 0.54
CA GLY A 63 -0.96 19.11 1.02
C GLY A 63 -2.37 18.60 0.72
N LYS A 64 -2.52 17.45 0.07
CA LYS A 64 -3.81 16.81 -0.21
C LYS A 64 -4.03 15.60 0.70
N MET A 65 -5.23 15.50 1.25
CA MET A 65 -5.64 14.32 2.01
C MET A 65 -5.94 13.15 1.07
N ARG A 66 -5.42 11.98 1.40
CA ARG A 66 -5.63 10.72 0.68
C ARG A 66 -6.13 9.65 1.62
N GLU A 67 -7.29 9.10 1.33
CA GLU A 67 -7.81 7.94 2.04
C GLU A 67 -7.06 6.69 1.56
N VAL A 68 -6.46 5.98 2.51
CA VAL A 68 -5.75 4.72 2.29
C VAL A 68 -6.44 3.63 3.08
N ARG A 69 -6.83 2.57 2.40
CA ARG A 69 -7.49 1.40 3.00
C ARG A 69 -6.53 0.24 3.03
N PHE A 70 -6.41 -0.41 4.17
CA PHE A 70 -5.55 -1.59 4.31
C PHE A 70 -6.17 -2.63 5.25
N VAL A 71 -5.65 -3.85 5.16
CA VAL A 71 -5.95 -4.93 6.10
C VAL A 71 -4.76 -5.07 7.05
N HIS A 72 -5.02 -4.93 8.34
CA HIS A 72 -4.02 -5.21 9.36
C HIS A 72 -4.18 -6.64 9.89
N PHE A 73 -3.08 -7.38 9.90
CA PHE A 73 -3.03 -8.72 10.47
C PHE A 73 -1.75 -8.89 11.28
N ARG A 74 -1.90 -8.87 12.60
CA ARG A 74 -0.76 -8.81 13.55
C ARG A 74 0.27 -9.91 13.36
N ALA A 75 -0.15 -11.10 12.94
CA ALA A 75 0.75 -12.23 12.72
C ALA A 75 1.52 -12.18 11.39
N PHE A 76 1.16 -11.24 10.49
CA PHE A 76 1.85 -11.09 9.22
C PHE A 76 3.18 -10.34 9.43
N PRO A 77 4.30 -10.80 8.89
CA PRO A 77 5.58 -10.12 9.03
C PRO A 77 5.72 -9.00 7.98
N GLY A 78 5.73 -7.74 8.43
CA GLY A 78 5.94 -6.59 7.55
C GLY A 78 4.71 -6.12 6.79
N GLY A 79 4.92 -5.50 5.62
CA GLY A 79 3.88 -5.02 4.73
C GLY A 79 3.94 -5.67 3.35
N VAL A 80 2.82 -5.67 2.64
CA VAL A 80 2.76 -6.07 1.23
C VAL A 80 1.64 -5.33 0.52
N THR A 81 1.96 -4.83 -0.67
CA THR A 81 1.00 -4.19 -1.56
C THR A 81 0.86 -4.96 -2.86
N LEU A 82 -0.37 -5.33 -3.18
CA LEU A 82 -0.75 -5.99 -4.42
C LEU A 82 -1.85 -5.18 -5.11
N GLY A 83 -1.45 -4.30 -6.02
CA GLY A 83 -2.35 -3.36 -6.69
C GLY A 83 -2.92 -2.32 -5.74
N GLU A 84 -4.24 -2.31 -5.58
CA GLU A 84 -4.96 -1.44 -4.64
C GLU A 84 -5.11 -2.06 -3.24
N TYR A 85 -4.60 -3.27 -3.02
CA TYR A 85 -4.73 -4.01 -1.77
C TYR A 85 -3.45 -3.90 -0.96
N ILE A 86 -3.57 -3.26 0.20
CA ILE A 86 -2.49 -3.13 1.18
C ILE A 86 -2.77 -4.05 2.36
N ILE A 87 -1.75 -4.77 2.79
CA ILE A 87 -1.78 -5.61 3.99
C ILE A 87 -0.58 -5.23 4.85
N ILE A 88 -0.82 -4.88 6.10
CA ILE A 88 0.21 -4.46 7.05
C ILE A 88 0.16 -5.37 8.27
N GLY A 89 1.31 -5.88 8.66
CA GLY A 89 1.47 -6.75 9.81
C GLY A 89 2.08 -6.07 11.03
N GLY A 90 2.27 -6.84 12.09
CA GLY A 90 2.98 -6.40 13.30
C GLY A 90 2.38 -5.17 13.98
N LYS A 91 3.27 -4.33 14.52
CA LYS A 91 2.94 -2.96 14.93
C LYS A 91 3.21 -2.05 13.75
N TRP A 92 2.30 -1.16 13.46
CA TRP A 92 2.40 -0.24 12.32
C TRP A 92 2.25 1.21 12.77
N ASP A 93 2.77 2.11 11.96
CA ASP A 93 2.62 3.57 12.12
C ASP A 93 2.31 4.24 10.77
N GLU A 94 2.30 5.58 10.76
CA GLU A 94 2.04 6.34 9.52
C GLU A 94 3.11 6.10 8.46
N SER A 95 4.36 5.85 8.85
CA SER A 95 5.44 5.63 7.87
C SER A 95 5.23 4.36 7.08
N ASP A 96 4.74 3.29 7.74
CA ASP A 96 4.41 2.02 7.08
C ASP A 96 3.28 2.20 6.07
N VAL A 97 2.21 2.90 6.48
CA VAL A 97 1.07 3.16 5.58
C VAL A 97 1.51 4.01 4.37
N ARG A 98 2.39 4.97 4.61
CA ARG A 98 2.95 5.84 3.58
C ARG A 98 3.82 5.07 2.59
N HIS A 99 4.67 4.19 3.09
CA HIS A 99 5.52 3.31 2.29
C HIS A 99 4.68 2.38 1.41
N GLU A 100 3.71 1.68 1.99
CA GLU A 100 2.82 0.79 1.24
C GLU A 100 1.97 1.55 0.19
N TYR A 101 1.56 2.78 0.50
CA TYR A 101 0.91 3.63 -0.48
C TYR A 101 1.84 4.01 -1.65
N GLY A 102 3.15 4.10 -1.41
CA GLY A 102 4.16 4.23 -2.46
C GLY A 102 4.12 3.06 -3.45
N HIS A 103 3.99 1.83 -2.95
CA HIS A 103 3.83 0.63 -3.78
C HIS A 103 2.50 0.64 -4.57
N VAL A 104 1.40 1.16 -4.01
CA VAL A 104 0.16 1.39 -4.78
C VAL A 104 0.43 2.32 -5.97
N ARG A 105 1.18 3.40 -5.76
CA ARG A 105 1.54 4.33 -6.83
C ARG A 105 2.41 3.68 -7.90
N GLN A 106 3.40 2.86 -7.51
CA GLN A 106 4.19 2.06 -8.45
C GLN A 106 3.31 1.13 -9.27
N SER A 107 2.36 0.43 -8.63
CA SER A 107 1.41 -0.46 -9.30
C SER A 107 0.55 0.28 -10.33
N ARG A 108 0.04 1.47 -9.98
CA ARG A 108 -0.72 2.32 -10.91
C ARG A 108 0.11 2.79 -12.10
N MET A 109 1.39 3.05 -11.91
CA MET A 109 2.30 3.48 -12.97
C MET A 109 2.69 2.34 -13.89
N LEU A 110 2.99 1.16 -13.34
CA LEU A 110 3.51 0.01 -14.07
C LEU A 110 2.42 -0.94 -14.61
N GLY A 111 1.22 -0.89 -14.04
CA GLY A 111 0.14 -1.79 -14.42
C GLY A 111 0.56 -3.26 -14.33
N TRP A 112 0.34 -4.02 -15.36
CA TRP A 112 0.65 -5.46 -15.40
C TRP A 112 2.13 -5.80 -15.21
N LEU A 113 3.03 -4.85 -15.48
CA LEU A 113 4.47 -5.04 -15.26
C LEU A 113 4.86 -4.95 -13.78
N TYR A 114 3.99 -4.45 -12.90
CA TYR A 114 4.30 -4.25 -11.49
C TYR A 114 4.81 -5.53 -10.81
N LEU A 115 4.15 -6.67 -11.02
CA LEU A 115 4.57 -7.93 -10.39
C LEU A 115 5.98 -8.35 -10.81
N VAL A 116 6.34 -8.12 -12.08
CA VAL A 116 7.65 -8.52 -12.62
C VAL A 116 8.73 -7.53 -12.22
N VAL A 117 8.45 -6.22 -12.30
CA VAL A 117 9.43 -5.15 -12.10
C VAL A 117 9.63 -4.83 -10.61
N ILE A 118 8.58 -4.89 -9.81
CA ILE A 118 8.60 -4.56 -8.39
C ILE A 118 8.38 -5.81 -7.52
N GLY A 119 7.29 -6.53 -7.76
CA GLY A 119 6.84 -7.61 -6.88
C GLY A 119 7.87 -8.72 -6.72
N ILE A 120 8.39 -9.26 -7.83
CA ILE A 120 9.41 -10.33 -7.79
C ILE A 120 10.72 -9.83 -7.17
N PRO A 121 11.31 -8.68 -7.59
CA PRO A 121 12.54 -8.17 -6.97
C PRO A 121 12.38 -7.84 -5.48
N SER A 122 11.29 -7.20 -5.06
CA SER A 122 11.05 -6.90 -3.63
C SER A 122 10.87 -8.16 -2.81
N LEU A 123 10.11 -9.14 -3.31
CA LEU A 123 9.94 -10.42 -2.62
C LEU A 123 11.26 -11.19 -2.54
N TRP A 124 12.02 -11.23 -3.63
CA TRP A 124 13.35 -11.82 -3.63
C TRP A 124 14.26 -11.16 -2.59
N HIS A 125 14.30 -9.83 -2.58
CA HIS A 125 15.08 -9.08 -1.62
C HIS A 125 14.62 -9.37 -0.18
N ALA A 126 13.32 -9.38 0.11
CA ALA A 126 12.77 -9.70 1.43
C ALA A 126 13.17 -11.11 1.91
N CYS A 127 13.13 -12.11 1.01
CA CYS A 127 13.46 -13.50 1.36
C CYS A 127 14.96 -13.73 1.60
N TRP A 128 15.82 -12.95 0.96
CA TRP A 128 17.27 -13.21 0.92
C TRP A 128 18.12 -12.13 1.58
N HIS A 129 17.50 -11.01 1.98
CA HIS A 129 18.20 -9.88 2.57
C HIS A 129 19.12 -10.30 3.74
N ASP A 130 18.58 -11.01 4.71
CA ASP A 130 19.31 -11.43 5.90
C ASP A 130 20.39 -12.48 5.61
N LYS A 131 20.25 -13.25 4.53
CA LYS A 131 21.18 -14.32 4.15
C LYS A 131 22.35 -13.83 3.30
N LEU A 132 22.09 -12.87 2.39
CA LEU A 132 23.06 -12.46 1.37
C LEU A 132 23.74 -11.12 1.67
N TRP A 133 23.08 -10.21 2.36
CA TRP A 133 23.59 -8.86 2.64
C TRP A 133 23.69 -8.55 4.13
N ALA A 134 23.98 -9.59 4.93
CA ALA A 134 24.12 -9.53 6.37
C ALA A 134 24.53 -8.17 6.94
N LYS A 135 23.70 -7.65 7.82
CA LYS A 135 23.93 -6.71 8.94
C LYS A 135 24.31 -5.25 8.65
N ASN A 136 24.69 -4.82 7.45
CA ASN A 136 25.23 -3.47 7.24
C ASN A 136 24.52 -2.60 6.20
N LYS A 137 23.43 -3.05 5.60
CA LYS A 137 22.62 -2.22 4.69
C LYS A 137 21.16 -2.28 5.10
N GLU A 138 20.57 -1.11 5.29
CA GLU A 138 19.12 -0.99 5.55
C GLU A 138 18.31 -1.55 4.37
N TYR A 139 17.22 -2.24 4.67
CA TYR A 139 16.28 -2.80 3.69
C TYR A 139 15.79 -1.76 2.67
N SER A 140 15.59 -0.52 3.13
CA SER A 140 15.18 0.64 2.33
C SER A 140 16.18 1.07 1.23
N HIS A 141 17.42 0.53 1.22
CA HIS A 141 18.39 0.83 0.17
C HIS A 141 18.11 0.11 -1.15
N PHE A 142 17.25 -0.91 -1.16
CA PHE A 142 16.88 -1.57 -2.40
C PHE A 142 16.07 -0.63 -3.28
N TRP A 143 16.38 -0.57 -4.57
CA TRP A 143 15.84 0.45 -5.46
C TRP A 143 14.30 0.49 -5.54
N THR A 144 13.63 -0.66 -5.44
CA THR A 144 12.16 -0.75 -5.45
C THR A 144 11.56 -0.11 -4.21
N GLU A 145 12.18 -0.36 -3.05
CA GLU A 145 11.74 0.16 -1.73
C GLU A 145 12.01 1.67 -1.65
N LYS A 146 13.21 2.11 -2.05
CA LYS A 146 13.55 3.53 -2.11
C LYS A 146 12.63 4.31 -3.04
N TRP A 147 12.25 3.72 -4.16
CA TRP A 147 11.28 4.35 -5.07
C TRP A 147 9.89 4.42 -4.44
N ALA A 148 9.42 3.37 -3.74
CA ALA A 148 8.16 3.39 -3.01
C ALA A 148 8.16 4.47 -1.92
N GLU A 149 9.23 4.57 -1.13
CA GLU A 149 9.38 5.58 -0.09
C GLU A 149 9.30 7.00 -0.66
N ASN A 150 10.00 7.29 -1.75
CA ASN A 150 9.91 8.57 -2.45
C ASN A 150 8.49 8.87 -2.92
N LEU A 151 7.82 7.90 -3.53
CA LEU A 151 6.44 8.07 -3.99
C LEU A 151 5.45 8.23 -2.83
N GLY A 152 5.67 7.58 -1.70
CA GLY A 152 4.84 7.71 -0.50
C GLY A 152 4.98 9.06 0.20
N SER A 153 6.17 9.70 0.08
CA SER A 153 6.46 11.01 0.67
C SER A 153 6.04 12.18 -0.22
N GLU A 154 5.94 11.98 -1.52
CA GLU A 154 5.47 12.96 -2.52
C GLU A 154 3.95 13.16 -2.49
#